data_8f7215ef07b66bb6ecfec9fb8c850d43
#
_entry.id   8f7215ef07b66bb6ecfec9fb8c850d43
#
_cell.length_a   1.000
_cell.length_b   1.000
_cell.length_c   1.000
_cell.angle_alpha   90.00
_cell.angle_beta   90.00
_cell.angle_gamma   90.00
#
_symmetry.space_group_name_H-M   'P 1'
#
loop_
_entity.id
_entity.type
_entity.pdbx_description
1 polymer ?
#
loop_
_entity_poly.entity_id
_entity_poly.type
_entity_poly.pdbx_seq_one_letter_code
_entity_poly.pdbx_strand_id
1 'polypeptide(L)'
;MKKISKVLAAMASAAAITLTGTSSAVNTLLTAPQETAVAVDTNNDDWIHAEGSRLYDMNGNEVWLTGANWFGFNCSENCAHGLYAADVDDFLEAVADHGINVLRFPISSELLLSWMEGTPNEVSSVQASYNPPQDVVGEDGTITPAGKYGDINRDFVLEDGKTLKNSMEIFDIIMQKCKKYGIKAFIDIHSPDANNSGHNYELWYGKAGITTELWIDTLVWLADKYKNDDTLIGYDLKNEPHGKRGYTGDSCPDNIAKWDNSTDENNWKYAAETCANAILEVNPNALIIIEGVEQYPKTDKGFTYDTPDIWDAPADKSPWYGAWWGGNLRGVKDYPVTPTSGTSQIIYSPHDYGKSVYAQTWFEKDFTTQTLLDDYWYDTWAYINDQDIAPLLIGEWGGHMDGAENQKWMELLRDYMIDNHINHTFWCLNPNSGDTGGLLGNDFKTWDDEKYGLFELSLWQTSSSGKYIGLDHNVALGKNGISLSDYYANYASSEGSNINGGTKDPQSKPPVTTTTAKTTTTTTTVTTTADPTVPDKEVVYGDANCDGTVALSDAVCVMQAIGNPDTYGENGTDKNRITAQGAINGDVNTPGSGLTNADALSIQKYLLKLISKLPE
;
A
#
# COMPACT_ATOMS: atom_id res chain seq x y z
N MET A 1 -23.32 4.38 22.83
CA MET A 1 -23.69 5.58 23.58
C MET A 1 -23.41 5.58 25.09
N LYS A 2 -23.67 4.54 25.89
CA LYS A 2 -23.40 4.56 27.36
C LYS A 2 -21.95 4.24 27.78
N LYS A 3 -21.10 3.69 26.91
CA LYS A 3 -19.68 3.41 27.19
C LYS A 3 -18.75 4.56 26.76
N ILE A 4 -19.08 5.30 25.72
CA ILE A 4 -18.32 6.47 25.24
C ILE A 4 -18.28 7.56 26.31
N SER A 5 -19.35 7.78 27.08
CA SER A 5 -19.37 8.76 28.16
C SER A 5 -18.48 8.40 29.38
N LYS A 6 -17.98 7.16 29.45
CA LYS A 6 -17.07 6.76 30.55
C LYS A 6 -15.59 6.96 30.22
N VAL A 7 -15.20 6.87 28.95
CA VAL A 7 -13.82 7.13 28.52
C VAL A 7 -13.55 8.63 28.52
N LEU A 8 -14.48 9.45 28.04
CA LEU A 8 -14.39 10.91 28.11
C LEU A 8 -14.40 11.46 29.55
N ALA A 9 -15.05 10.76 30.49
CA ALA A 9 -15.04 11.17 31.91
C ALA A 9 -13.72 10.84 32.62
N ALA A 10 -12.92 9.89 32.12
CA ALA A 10 -11.61 9.57 32.70
C ALA A 10 -10.51 10.57 32.31
N MET A 11 -10.60 11.18 31.14
CA MET A 11 -9.63 12.20 30.68
C MET A 11 -9.88 13.60 31.28
N ALA A 12 -11.11 13.90 31.71
CA ALA A 12 -11.43 15.18 32.37
C ALA A 12 -11.05 15.25 33.85
N SER A 13 -10.64 14.15 34.48
CA SER A 13 -10.36 14.08 35.92
C SER A 13 -8.88 14.24 36.30
N ALA A 14 -7.96 14.34 35.34
CA ALA A 14 -6.51 14.47 35.61
C ALA A 14 -6.00 15.92 35.67
N ALA A 15 -6.83 16.94 35.44
CA ALA A 15 -6.41 18.34 35.34
C ALA A 15 -6.72 19.24 36.54
N ALA A 16 -7.12 18.71 37.69
CA ALA A 16 -7.47 19.53 38.83
C ALA A 16 -7.00 18.94 40.16
N ILE A 17 -5.70 18.94 40.44
CA ILE A 17 -5.13 19.00 41.79
C ILE A 17 -3.63 19.39 41.62
N THR A 18 -3.26 20.62 41.96
CA THR A 18 -2.29 21.02 42.94
C THR A 18 -1.88 22.48 42.81
N LEU A 19 -2.30 23.24 43.75
CA LEU A 19 -1.65 24.48 44.14
C LEU A 19 -1.82 24.62 45.65
N THR A 20 -0.80 24.23 46.42
CA THR A 20 -0.42 24.89 47.68
C THR A 20 0.92 24.35 48.20
N GLY A 21 1.90 25.23 48.32
CA GLY A 21 2.71 25.30 49.55
C GLY A 21 4.17 24.87 49.51
N THR A 22 5.05 25.83 49.36
CA THR A 22 6.28 26.17 50.13
C THR A 22 7.59 25.41 49.97
N SER A 23 8.54 26.16 49.44
CA SER A 23 9.94 26.43 49.84
C SER A 23 11.04 25.36 49.77
N SER A 24 12.04 25.72 48.97
CA SER A 24 13.50 25.64 49.16
C SER A 24 14.18 24.28 49.17
N ALA A 25 14.81 23.94 48.04
CA ALA A 25 16.21 23.51 47.99
C ALA A 25 16.74 23.64 46.55
N VAL A 26 17.75 24.45 46.38
CA VAL A 26 18.54 24.62 45.16
C VAL A 26 19.36 23.35 44.97
N ASN A 27 19.10 22.60 43.91
CA ASN A 27 20.07 21.67 43.37
C ASN A 27 20.18 21.96 41.85
N THR A 28 21.32 22.56 41.52
CA THR A 28 21.76 22.79 40.15
C THR A 28 22.07 21.43 39.51
N LEU A 29 21.10 20.82 38.86
CA LEU A 29 21.34 19.76 37.92
C LEU A 29 21.56 20.41 36.54
N LEU A 30 22.74 20.21 36.00
CA LEU A 30 23.08 20.50 34.60
C LEU A 30 22.07 19.77 33.71
N THR A 31 21.10 20.48 33.19
CA THR A 31 20.21 19.99 32.15
C THR A 31 21.03 19.90 30.89
N ALA A 32 21.20 18.65 30.37
CA ALA A 32 21.51 18.43 28.97
C ALA A 32 20.47 19.18 28.10
N PRO A 33 20.83 19.71 26.95
CA PRO A 33 19.84 20.35 26.09
C PRO A 33 18.75 19.32 25.77
N GLN A 34 17.58 19.55 26.33
CA GLN A 34 16.36 18.91 25.91
C GLN A 34 16.16 19.35 24.46
N GLU A 35 16.33 18.47 23.50
CA GLU A 35 15.82 18.73 22.17
C GLU A 35 14.33 19.00 22.36
N THR A 36 13.96 20.26 22.19
CA THR A 36 12.58 20.70 22.17
C THR A 36 11.93 19.87 21.07
N ALA A 37 10.94 19.06 21.46
CA ALA A 37 10.00 18.53 20.49
C ALA A 37 9.66 19.69 19.55
N VAL A 38 9.94 19.51 18.26
CA VAL A 38 9.62 20.51 17.24
C VAL A 38 8.15 20.82 17.45
N ALA A 39 7.83 22.06 17.79
CA ALA A 39 6.44 22.47 17.93
C ALA A 39 5.77 22.10 16.61
N VAL A 40 4.75 21.25 16.66
CA VAL A 40 3.92 20.94 15.51
C VAL A 40 3.47 22.28 14.98
N ASP A 41 3.82 22.58 13.73
CA ASP A 41 3.39 23.81 13.08
C ASP A 41 1.86 23.74 13.03
N THR A 42 1.20 24.66 13.69
CA THR A 42 -0.26 24.67 13.84
C THR A 42 -0.96 25.29 12.64
N ASN A 43 -0.25 25.58 11.57
CA ASN A 43 -0.82 25.95 10.29
C ASN A 43 -1.29 24.68 9.58
N ASN A 44 -2.46 24.21 9.96
CA ASN A 44 -3.24 23.18 9.27
C ASN A 44 -3.84 23.76 7.97
N ASP A 45 -3.03 24.11 7.00
CA ASP A 45 -3.44 24.76 5.77
C ASP A 45 -3.30 23.85 4.52
N ASP A 46 -2.90 22.59 4.70
CA ASP A 46 -2.72 21.63 3.61
C ASP A 46 -3.87 20.60 3.47
N TRP A 47 -5.00 20.81 4.14
CA TRP A 47 -6.15 19.96 3.98
C TRP A 47 -6.74 20.03 2.58
N ILE A 48 -7.27 18.89 2.11
CA ILE A 48 -7.75 18.69 0.75
C ILE A 48 -9.22 18.35 0.79
N HIS A 49 -9.97 18.80 -0.23
CA HIS A 49 -11.38 18.49 -0.40
C HIS A 49 -11.73 18.18 -1.85
N ALA A 50 -12.88 17.56 -2.06
CA ALA A 50 -13.41 17.17 -3.36
C ALA A 50 -14.46 18.16 -3.86
N GLU A 51 -14.35 18.56 -5.14
CA GLU A 51 -15.40 19.24 -5.89
C GLU A 51 -15.55 18.57 -7.26
N GLY A 52 -16.73 18.00 -7.53
CA GLY A 52 -16.92 17.17 -8.72
C GLY A 52 -15.91 16.02 -8.73
N SER A 53 -15.22 15.82 -9.82
CA SER A 53 -14.22 14.76 -10.00
C SER A 53 -12.77 15.19 -9.70
N ARG A 54 -12.58 16.30 -8.98
CA ARG A 54 -11.25 16.86 -8.70
C ARG A 54 -11.05 17.08 -7.21
N LEU A 55 -9.76 17.17 -6.83
CA LEU A 55 -9.32 17.52 -5.49
C LEU A 55 -8.76 18.94 -5.48
N TYR A 56 -9.03 19.66 -4.41
CA TYR A 56 -8.59 21.05 -4.22
C TYR A 56 -8.00 21.26 -2.83
N ASP A 57 -7.01 22.15 -2.76
CA ASP A 57 -6.48 22.65 -1.49
C ASP A 57 -7.47 23.63 -0.83
N MET A 58 -7.14 24.11 0.37
CA MET A 58 -7.98 25.07 1.10
C MET A 58 -8.08 26.46 0.44
N ASN A 59 -7.25 26.74 -0.56
CA ASN A 59 -7.25 27.98 -1.35
C ASN A 59 -8.04 27.84 -2.65
N GLY A 60 -8.57 26.64 -2.95
CA GLY A 60 -9.31 26.34 -4.17
C GLY A 60 -8.40 26.06 -5.38
N ASN A 61 -7.16 25.72 -5.16
CA ASN A 61 -6.26 25.26 -6.22
C ASN A 61 -6.38 23.75 -6.37
N GLU A 62 -6.45 23.26 -7.62
CA GLU A 62 -6.48 21.83 -7.90
C GLU A 62 -5.20 21.17 -7.42
N VAL A 63 -5.31 19.97 -6.81
CA VAL A 63 -4.19 19.15 -6.37
C VAL A 63 -4.30 17.74 -6.90
N TRP A 64 -3.17 17.06 -7.02
CA TRP A 64 -3.14 15.71 -7.53
C TRP A 64 -2.28 14.82 -6.65
N LEU A 65 -2.89 13.76 -6.13
CA LEU A 65 -2.23 12.72 -5.34
C LEU A 65 -1.56 11.74 -6.30
N THR A 66 -0.23 11.73 -6.33
CA THR A 66 0.56 10.79 -7.14
C THR A 66 1.61 10.13 -6.26
N GLY A 67 1.37 8.88 -5.93
CA GLY A 67 2.13 8.25 -4.87
C GLY A 67 2.31 6.75 -5.00
N ALA A 68 2.68 6.14 -3.89
CA ALA A 68 2.92 4.71 -3.80
C ALA A 68 2.46 4.13 -2.47
N ASN A 69 2.28 2.82 -2.46
CA ASN A 69 1.99 2.03 -1.26
C ASN A 69 3.29 1.65 -0.56
N TRP A 70 3.31 1.72 0.76
CA TRP A 70 4.39 1.23 1.61
C TRP A 70 3.83 0.37 2.75
N PHE A 71 3.81 -0.95 2.54
CA PHE A 71 3.17 -1.86 3.47
C PHE A 71 4.10 -2.39 4.57
N GLY A 72 3.49 -2.99 5.61
CA GLY A 72 4.16 -3.64 6.72
C GLY A 72 3.43 -3.48 8.06
N PHE A 73 2.70 -2.39 8.29
CA PHE A 73 1.85 -2.24 9.48
C PHE A 73 0.62 -3.17 9.48
N ASN A 74 0.26 -3.70 8.33
CA ASN A 74 -0.74 -4.75 8.17
C ASN A 74 -0.18 -6.16 8.42
N CYS A 75 1.13 -6.31 8.58
CA CYS A 75 1.83 -7.57 8.76
C CYS A 75 2.18 -7.83 10.23
N SER A 76 2.62 -9.05 10.53
CA SER A 76 3.04 -9.45 11.88
C SER A 76 4.23 -8.65 12.43
N GLU A 77 4.96 -7.96 11.58
CA GLU A 77 6.06 -7.08 11.94
C GLU A 77 5.60 -5.80 12.63
N ASN A 78 4.34 -5.40 12.49
CA ASN A 78 3.73 -4.20 13.06
C ASN A 78 4.48 -2.90 12.72
N CYS A 79 5.17 -2.87 11.59
CA CYS A 79 5.98 -1.75 11.14
C CYS A 79 6.17 -1.80 9.62
N ALA A 80 6.32 -0.65 8.97
CA ALA A 80 6.64 -0.58 7.56
C ALA A 80 7.91 -1.39 7.23
N HIS A 81 7.86 -2.18 6.16
CA HIS A 81 8.98 -3.01 5.75
C HIS A 81 10.15 -2.20 5.22
N GLY A 82 11.35 -2.79 5.26
CA GLY A 82 12.58 -2.15 4.77
C GLY A 82 13.40 -1.45 5.85
N LEU A 83 12.81 -1.15 6.99
CA LEU A 83 13.49 -0.47 8.10
C LEU A 83 14.53 -1.35 8.81
N TYR A 84 14.65 -2.61 8.40
CA TYR A 84 15.76 -3.50 8.76
C TYR A 84 17.01 -3.27 7.88
N ALA A 85 16.86 -2.63 6.70
CA ALA A 85 17.91 -2.43 5.71
C ALA A 85 18.21 -0.96 5.43
N ALA A 86 17.21 -0.07 5.58
CA ALA A 86 17.30 1.34 5.27
C ALA A 86 17.07 2.22 6.50
N ASP A 87 17.75 3.35 6.56
CA ASP A 87 17.42 4.45 7.46
C ASP A 87 16.16 5.15 6.96
N VAL A 88 15.24 5.45 7.87
CA VAL A 88 13.94 6.03 7.51
C VAL A 88 14.05 7.44 6.94
N ASP A 89 15.03 8.25 7.39
CA ASP A 89 15.27 9.57 6.82
C ASP A 89 15.79 9.48 5.39
N ASP A 90 16.82 8.66 5.16
CA ASP A 90 17.38 8.43 3.83
C ASP A 90 16.32 7.85 2.87
N PHE A 91 15.48 6.94 3.38
CA PHE A 91 14.41 6.32 2.61
C PHE A 91 13.35 7.32 2.18
N LEU A 92 12.79 8.09 3.12
CA LEU A 92 11.73 9.06 2.82
C LEU A 92 12.25 10.25 2.02
N GLU A 93 13.49 10.67 2.24
CA GLU A 93 14.14 11.66 1.38
C GLU A 93 14.23 11.17 -0.06
N ALA A 94 14.67 9.91 -0.28
CA ALA A 94 14.73 9.32 -1.61
C ALA A 94 13.34 9.17 -2.24
N VAL A 95 12.31 8.80 -1.48
CA VAL A 95 10.92 8.72 -1.95
C VAL A 95 10.42 10.08 -2.44
N ALA A 96 10.66 11.14 -1.65
CA ALA A 96 10.31 12.51 -2.02
C ALA A 96 11.10 13.01 -3.25
N ASP A 97 12.40 12.73 -3.30
CA ASP A 97 13.27 13.08 -4.43
C ASP A 97 12.89 12.38 -5.75
N HIS A 98 12.17 11.24 -5.65
CA HIS A 98 11.56 10.55 -6.78
C HIS A 98 10.10 11.00 -7.05
N GLY A 99 9.65 12.10 -6.50
CA GLY A 99 8.40 12.76 -6.87
C GLY A 99 7.12 12.15 -6.27
N ILE A 100 7.23 11.22 -5.33
CA ILE A 100 6.10 10.61 -4.64
C ILE A 100 5.59 11.58 -3.59
N ASN A 101 4.42 12.20 -3.83
CA ASN A 101 3.88 13.24 -2.96
C ASN A 101 2.91 12.70 -1.90
N VAL A 102 2.48 11.45 -2.02
CA VAL A 102 1.61 10.79 -1.05
C VAL A 102 1.99 9.31 -0.87
N LEU A 103 1.92 8.82 0.37
CA LEU A 103 2.09 7.41 0.71
C LEU A 103 0.79 6.82 1.26
N ARG A 104 0.39 5.65 0.75
CA ARG A 104 -0.66 4.80 1.30
C ARG A 104 -0.02 3.77 2.23
N PHE A 105 -0.47 3.72 3.49
CA PHE A 105 0.04 2.83 4.52
C PHE A 105 -0.98 1.74 4.87
N PRO A 106 -0.81 0.51 4.36
CA PRO A 106 -1.57 -0.63 4.84
C PRO A 106 -1.35 -0.88 6.33
N ILE A 107 -2.46 -1.00 7.09
CA ILE A 107 -2.48 -1.27 8.53
C ILE A 107 -3.60 -2.25 8.88
N SER A 108 -3.47 -3.04 9.96
CA SER A 108 -4.55 -3.90 10.44
C SER A 108 -5.41 -3.21 11.51
N SER A 109 -6.71 -3.57 11.56
CA SER A 109 -7.58 -3.08 12.64
C SER A 109 -7.11 -3.56 14.02
N GLU A 110 -6.55 -4.77 14.09
CA GLU A 110 -5.97 -5.34 15.32
C GLU A 110 -4.84 -4.46 15.86
N LEU A 111 -3.96 -3.95 14.97
CA LEU A 111 -2.88 -3.05 15.38
C LEU A 111 -3.44 -1.72 15.88
N LEU A 112 -4.40 -1.11 15.18
CA LEU A 112 -5.05 0.12 15.62
C LEU A 112 -5.80 -0.08 16.95
N LEU A 113 -6.43 -1.22 17.16
CA LEU A 113 -7.08 -1.55 18.42
C LEU A 113 -6.07 -1.59 19.56
N SER A 114 -4.90 -2.17 19.36
CA SER A 114 -3.83 -2.19 20.35
C SER A 114 -3.38 -0.78 20.75
N TRP A 115 -3.32 0.13 19.77
CA TRP A 115 -2.98 1.54 20.01
C TRP A 115 -4.08 2.27 20.80
N MET A 116 -5.34 2.09 20.39
CA MET A 116 -6.50 2.70 21.03
C MET A 116 -6.65 2.23 22.51
N GLU A 117 -6.34 0.97 22.79
CA GLU A 117 -6.37 0.41 24.14
C GLU A 117 -5.17 0.82 25.00
N GLY A 118 -4.17 1.52 24.44
CA GLY A 118 -2.96 1.95 25.15
C GLY A 118 -1.96 0.81 25.40
N THR A 119 -2.04 -0.24 24.61
CA THR A 119 -1.15 -1.41 24.64
C THR A 119 -0.53 -1.66 23.25
N PRO A 120 0.15 -0.66 22.65
CA PRO A 120 0.67 -0.80 21.30
C PRO A 120 1.62 -1.99 21.19
N ASN A 121 1.45 -2.77 20.12
CA ASN A 121 2.30 -3.91 19.83
C ASN A 121 3.77 -3.49 19.68
N GLU A 122 4.67 -4.40 20.06
CA GLU A 122 6.08 -4.30 19.74
C GLU A 122 6.27 -4.47 18.22
N VAL A 123 7.35 -3.88 17.71
CA VAL A 123 7.74 -4.05 16.31
C VAL A 123 8.80 -5.12 16.17
N SER A 124 8.82 -5.75 15.01
CA SER A 124 9.92 -6.64 14.60
C SER A 124 10.46 -6.20 13.23
N SER A 125 11.58 -6.79 12.80
CA SER A 125 12.20 -6.48 11.50
C SER A 125 12.54 -5.00 11.31
N VAL A 126 12.95 -4.35 12.38
CA VAL A 126 13.50 -2.98 12.39
C VAL A 126 14.93 -3.03 12.88
N GLN A 127 15.83 -2.39 12.16
CA GLN A 127 17.18 -2.18 12.63
C GLN A 127 17.29 -0.78 13.22
N ALA A 128 17.50 -0.70 14.51
CA ALA A 128 17.83 0.54 15.21
C ALA A 128 19.09 0.33 16.01
N SER A 129 19.98 1.30 15.95
CA SER A 129 21.30 1.21 16.56
C SER A 129 21.60 2.45 17.39
N TYR A 130 22.38 2.26 18.42
CA TYR A 130 22.93 3.36 19.20
C TYR A 130 24.46 3.40 19.02
N ASN A 131 25.00 4.57 19.11
CA ASN A 131 26.46 4.73 19.06
C ASN A 131 27.10 4.09 20.29
N PRO A 132 28.13 3.25 20.13
CA PRO A 132 28.87 2.76 21.26
C PRO A 132 29.50 3.95 22.03
N PRO A 133 29.57 3.90 23.36
CA PRO A 133 30.15 4.97 24.15
C PRO A 133 31.67 5.09 23.98
N GLN A 134 32.32 4.08 23.40
CA GLN A 134 33.77 4.01 23.15
C GLN A 134 34.06 3.20 21.89
N ASP A 135 35.27 3.32 21.37
CA ASP A 135 35.71 2.53 20.22
C ASP A 135 35.53 1.03 20.46
N VAL A 136 34.99 0.33 19.47
CA VAL A 136 34.87 -1.14 19.48
C VAL A 136 35.95 -1.73 18.58
N VAL A 137 36.74 -2.64 19.10
CA VAL A 137 37.77 -3.36 18.35
C VAL A 137 37.21 -4.74 17.99
N GLY A 138 37.05 -5.02 16.70
CA GLY A 138 36.65 -6.32 16.19
C GLY A 138 37.75 -7.38 16.40
N GLU A 139 37.40 -8.68 16.30
CA GLU A 139 38.35 -9.80 16.41
C GLU A 139 39.46 -9.77 15.35
N ASP A 140 39.17 -9.15 14.21
CA ASP A 140 40.10 -8.91 13.09
C ASP A 140 41.00 -7.67 13.28
N GLY A 141 40.86 -6.97 14.41
CA GLY A 141 41.56 -5.72 14.70
C GLY A 141 40.96 -4.48 14.06
N THR A 142 39.84 -4.58 13.39
CA THR A 142 39.13 -3.42 12.84
C THR A 142 38.57 -2.56 13.98
N ILE A 143 38.83 -1.25 13.94
CA ILE A 143 38.34 -0.31 14.94
C ILE A 143 37.07 0.36 14.40
N THR A 144 35.93 0.18 15.09
CA THR A 144 34.72 0.96 14.89
C THR A 144 34.73 2.12 15.89
N PRO A 145 34.88 3.37 15.43
CA PRO A 145 34.97 4.53 16.31
C PRO A 145 33.69 4.76 17.10
N ALA A 146 33.82 5.25 18.32
CA ALA A 146 32.71 5.72 19.13
C ALA A 146 31.82 6.70 18.34
N GLY A 147 30.52 6.56 18.48
CA GLY A 147 29.55 7.41 17.81
C GLY A 147 29.34 7.15 16.32
N LYS A 148 29.91 6.07 15.74
CA LYS A 148 29.76 5.73 14.32
C LYS A 148 29.29 4.31 14.05
N TYR A 149 29.05 3.54 15.08
CA TYR A 149 28.60 2.16 14.94
C TYR A 149 27.09 2.10 14.81
N GLY A 150 26.62 1.68 13.64
CA GLY A 150 25.21 1.38 13.42
C GLY A 150 24.27 2.57 13.60
N ASP A 151 24.42 3.62 12.81
CA ASP A 151 23.63 4.87 12.94
C ASP A 151 22.28 4.82 12.20
N ILE A 152 21.70 3.63 11.99
CA ILE A 152 20.44 3.46 11.28
C ILE A 152 19.24 3.53 12.25
N ASN A 153 18.20 4.27 11.90
CA ASN A 153 16.93 4.40 12.64
C ASN A 153 17.10 4.73 14.15
N ARG A 154 17.98 5.65 14.47
CA ARG A 154 18.26 6.03 15.86
C ARG A 154 17.05 6.59 16.61
N ASP A 155 16.15 7.27 15.89
CA ASP A 155 14.93 7.84 16.45
C ASP A 155 13.94 6.76 16.92
N PHE A 156 14.14 5.50 16.51
CA PHE A 156 13.29 4.38 16.93
C PHE A 156 13.68 3.76 18.27
N VAL A 157 14.73 4.24 18.92
CA VAL A 157 15.10 3.80 20.26
C VAL A 157 14.68 4.80 21.33
N LEU A 158 14.40 4.29 22.52
CA LEU A 158 14.13 5.09 23.69
C LEU A 158 15.40 5.81 24.18
N GLU A 159 15.28 6.67 25.20
CA GLU A 159 16.39 7.40 25.79
C GLU A 159 17.53 6.52 26.32
N ASP A 160 17.25 5.24 26.62
CA ASP A 160 18.28 4.27 27.02
C ASP A 160 19.21 3.87 25.86
N GLY A 161 18.90 4.29 24.63
CA GLY A 161 19.65 4.04 23.42
C GLY A 161 19.65 2.59 22.95
N LYS A 162 18.75 1.73 23.44
CA LYS A 162 18.73 0.28 23.21
C LYS A 162 17.35 -0.29 22.97
N THR A 163 16.36 0.15 23.74
CA THR A 163 15.00 -0.37 23.68
C THR A 163 14.27 0.26 22.51
N LEU A 164 13.70 -0.56 21.61
CA LEU A 164 12.87 -0.07 20.54
C LEU A 164 11.60 0.58 21.08
N LYS A 165 11.19 1.64 20.44
CA LYS A 165 9.85 2.20 20.58
C LYS A 165 8.81 1.23 20.07
N ASN A 166 7.57 1.36 20.53
CA ASN A 166 6.48 0.54 20.05
C ASN A 166 5.98 0.97 18.65
N SER A 167 5.09 0.18 18.08
CA SER A 167 4.57 0.40 16.72
C SER A 167 3.90 1.77 16.53
N MET A 168 3.17 2.26 17.53
CA MET A 168 2.50 3.56 17.46
C MET A 168 3.51 4.72 17.48
N GLU A 169 4.51 4.67 18.38
CA GLU A 169 5.55 5.69 18.45
C GLU A 169 6.38 5.74 17.15
N ILE A 170 6.66 4.58 16.54
CA ILE A 170 7.37 4.52 15.27
C ILE A 170 6.52 5.07 14.12
N PHE A 171 5.22 4.77 14.09
CA PHE A 171 4.30 5.37 13.13
C PHE A 171 4.25 6.90 13.26
N ASP A 172 4.16 7.43 14.48
CA ASP A 172 4.19 8.87 14.73
C ASP A 172 5.49 9.51 14.20
N ILE A 173 6.64 8.84 14.38
CA ILE A 173 7.94 9.31 13.85
C ILE A 173 7.92 9.30 12.30
N ILE A 174 7.39 8.26 11.68
CA ILE A 174 7.28 8.17 10.23
C ILE A 174 6.42 9.32 9.69
N MET A 175 5.28 9.63 10.33
CA MET A 175 4.44 10.78 9.94
C MET A 175 5.20 12.11 10.05
N GLN A 176 5.94 12.33 11.13
CA GLN A 176 6.78 13.53 11.28
C GLN A 176 7.84 13.64 10.18
N LYS A 177 8.43 12.52 9.78
CA LYS A 177 9.42 12.50 8.70
C LYS A 177 8.78 12.68 7.33
N CYS A 178 7.60 12.14 7.08
CA CYS A 178 6.81 12.45 5.89
C CYS A 178 6.59 13.97 5.78
N LYS A 179 6.14 14.62 6.86
CA LYS A 179 5.99 16.08 6.90
C LYS A 179 7.29 16.81 6.60
N LYS A 180 8.41 16.36 7.17
CA LYS A 180 9.75 16.94 6.95
C LYS A 180 10.13 16.98 5.47
N TYR A 181 9.76 15.96 4.70
CA TYR A 181 10.10 15.82 3.28
C TYR A 181 8.98 16.24 2.32
N GLY A 182 7.88 16.82 2.82
CA GLY A 182 6.75 17.30 2.02
C GLY A 182 5.85 16.19 1.48
N ILE A 183 5.90 15.00 2.07
CA ILE A 183 5.07 13.85 1.71
C ILE A 183 3.81 13.85 2.58
N LYS A 184 2.63 13.75 1.96
CA LYS A 184 1.37 13.47 2.66
C LYS A 184 1.16 11.95 2.79
N ALA A 185 0.25 11.55 3.67
CA ALA A 185 -0.03 10.15 3.93
C ALA A 185 -1.53 9.91 4.08
N PHE A 186 -1.97 8.71 3.76
CA PHE A 186 -3.23 8.16 4.22
C PHE A 186 -3.05 6.69 4.59
N ILE A 187 -3.87 6.18 5.49
CA ILE A 187 -3.85 4.76 5.86
C ILE A 187 -4.93 4.00 5.09
N ASP A 188 -4.72 2.69 4.91
CA ASP A 188 -5.81 1.78 4.57
C ASP A 188 -5.97 0.70 5.65
N ILE A 189 -7.20 0.32 5.93
CA ILE A 189 -7.46 -0.88 6.73
C ILE A 189 -7.34 -2.10 5.82
N HIS A 190 -6.14 -2.68 5.79
CA HIS A 190 -5.85 -3.78 4.87
C HIS A 190 -6.57 -5.08 5.25
N SER A 191 -6.60 -5.38 6.53
CA SER A 191 -7.23 -6.58 7.10
C SER A 191 -7.68 -6.35 8.54
N PRO A 192 -8.63 -7.16 9.06
CA PRO A 192 -8.97 -7.11 10.49
C PRO A 192 -7.79 -7.47 11.39
N ASP A 193 -7.02 -8.48 11.03
CA ASP A 193 -5.83 -8.96 11.76
C ASP A 193 -4.53 -8.74 10.98
N ALA A 194 -3.41 -8.98 11.63
CA ALA A 194 -2.10 -8.99 10.97
C ALA A 194 -2.04 -10.15 9.96
N ASN A 195 -1.82 -9.84 8.69
CA ASN A 195 -1.82 -10.81 7.60
C ASN A 195 -0.67 -10.55 6.62
N ASN A 196 0.24 -11.52 6.52
CA ASN A 196 1.42 -11.43 5.66
C ASN A 196 1.17 -11.96 4.23
N SER A 197 0.00 -12.55 3.95
CA SER A 197 -0.23 -13.17 2.64
C SER A 197 -0.79 -12.20 1.58
N GLY A 198 -1.39 -11.09 1.99
CA GLY A 198 -2.14 -10.20 1.09
C GLY A 198 -3.44 -10.78 0.53
N HIS A 199 -3.62 -12.11 0.58
CA HIS A 199 -4.82 -12.80 0.13
C HIS A 199 -5.70 -13.14 1.30
N ASN A 200 -6.70 -12.31 1.60
CA ASN A 200 -7.66 -12.56 2.66
C ASN A 200 -9.09 -12.38 2.14
N TYR A 201 -10.02 -13.21 2.67
CA TYR A 201 -11.43 -13.13 2.34
C TYR A 201 -12.24 -12.45 3.44
N GLU A 202 -11.56 -11.86 4.41
CA GLU A 202 -12.17 -11.18 5.52
C GLU A 202 -12.76 -9.83 5.07
N LEU A 203 -13.99 -9.59 5.51
CA LEU A 203 -14.59 -8.27 5.43
C LEU A 203 -13.90 -7.32 6.44
N TRP A 204 -14.50 -6.19 6.76
CA TRP A 204 -13.99 -5.27 7.79
C TRP A 204 -14.22 -5.80 9.22
N TYR A 205 -14.82 -6.96 9.37
CA TYR A 205 -15.19 -7.60 10.65
C TYR A 205 -15.08 -9.12 10.58
N GLY A 206 -15.24 -9.80 11.73
CA GLY A 206 -15.39 -11.24 11.82
C GLY A 206 -14.12 -12.01 12.10
N LYS A 207 -12.96 -11.35 12.23
CA LYS A 207 -11.67 -11.98 12.57
C LYS A 207 -10.94 -11.19 13.66
N ALA A 208 -10.06 -11.83 14.42
CA ALA A 208 -9.30 -11.25 15.54
C ALA A 208 -10.18 -10.54 16.59
N GLY A 209 -11.46 -10.90 16.70
CA GLY A 209 -12.42 -10.22 17.58
C GLY A 209 -12.88 -8.85 17.09
N ILE A 210 -12.48 -8.44 15.90
CA ILE A 210 -12.91 -7.18 15.29
C ILE A 210 -14.37 -7.30 14.87
N THR A 211 -15.20 -6.40 15.38
CA THR A 211 -16.59 -6.18 14.94
C THR A 211 -16.67 -4.92 14.10
N THR A 212 -17.77 -4.70 13.41
CA THR A 212 -18.00 -3.46 12.66
C THR A 212 -17.86 -2.22 13.55
N GLU A 213 -18.35 -2.28 14.81
CA GLU A 213 -18.21 -1.17 15.75
C GLU A 213 -16.76 -0.94 16.14
N LEU A 214 -15.98 -1.99 16.42
CA LEU A 214 -14.55 -1.86 16.77
C LEU A 214 -13.73 -1.32 15.59
N TRP A 215 -14.00 -1.78 14.38
CA TRP A 215 -13.38 -1.23 13.16
C TRP A 215 -13.65 0.28 13.04
N ILE A 216 -14.91 0.74 13.22
CA ILE A 216 -15.24 2.17 13.22
C ILE A 216 -14.54 2.89 14.36
N ASP A 217 -14.61 2.36 15.59
CA ASP A 217 -14.03 3.00 16.77
C ASP A 217 -12.51 3.21 16.64
N THR A 218 -11.78 2.26 16.04
CA THR A 218 -10.33 2.40 15.81
C THR A 218 -10.00 3.50 14.80
N LEU A 219 -10.77 3.59 13.72
CA LEU A 219 -10.61 4.65 12.72
C LEU A 219 -10.97 6.03 13.27
N VAL A 220 -12.03 6.14 14.03
CA VAL A 220 -12.44 7.39 14.71
C VAL A 220 -11.38 7.82 15.73
N TRP A 221 -10.83 6.87 16.48
CA TRP A 221 -9.74 7.15 17.42
C TRP A 221 -8.51 7.71 16.71
N LEU A 222 -8.11 7.10 15.58
CA LEU A 222 -6.96 7.57 14.81
C LEU A 222 -7.23 8.94 14.19
N ALA A 223 -8.46 9.16 13.68
CA ALA A 223 -8.86 10.43 13.12
C ALA A 223 -8.87 11.56 14.16
N ASP A 224 -9.30 11.29 15.39
CA ASP A 224 -9.23 12.25 16.50
C ASP A 224 -7.77 12.53 16.91
N LYS A 225 -6.91 11.50 16.90
CA LYS A 225 -5.47 11.65 17.22
C LYS A 225 -4.77 12.59 16.24
N TYR A 226 -5.07 12.49 14.93
CA TYR A 226 -4.40 13.24 13.87
C TYR A 226 -5.21 14.45 13.32
N LYS A 227 -6.34 14.82 13.92
CA LYS A 227 -7.20 15.91 13.43
C LYS A 227 -6.54 17.29 13.31
N ASN A 228 -5.39 17.47 13.92
CA ASN A 228 -4.59 18.69 13.86
C ASN A 228 -3.24 18.48 13.16
N ASP A 229 -3.09 17.41 12.41
CA ASP A 229 -1.89 17.11 11.62
C ASP A 229 -2.30 16.73 10.20
N ASP A 230 -2.17 17.68 9.29
CA ASP A 230 -2.50 17.55 7.89
C ASP A 230 -1.49 16.74 7.06
N THR A 231 -0.54 16.08 7.72
CA THR A 231 0.31 15.06 7.09
C THR A 231 -0.50 13.80 6.81
N LEU A 232 -1.33 13.37 7.77
CA LEU A 232 -2.26 12.26 7.59
C LEU A 232 -3.60 12.79 7.08
N ILE A 233 -3.75 12.85 5.75
CA ILE A 233 -4.86 13.53 5.08
C ILE A 233 -6.13 12.68 4.94
N GLY A 234 -6.05 11.35 5.11
CA GLY A 234 -7.21 10.52 4.79
C GLY A 234 -7.14 9.08 5.30
N TYR A 235 -8.26 8.40 5.10
CA TYR A 235 -8.54 7.04 5.57
C TYR A 235 -9.20 6.24 4.46
N ASP A 236 -8.50 5.25 3.91
CA ASP A 236 -9.06 4.21 3.07
C ASP A 236 -9.68 3.16 3.99
N LEU A 237 -11.00 3.10 3.97
CA LEU A 237 -11.77 2.48 5.04
C LEU A 237 -11.57 0.97 5.12
N LYS A 238 -11.36 0.30 3.97
CA LYS A 238 -11.07 -1.14 3.90
C LYS A 238 -10.52 -1.51 2.54
N ASN A 239 -9.32 -2.08 2.55
CA ASN A 239 -8.74 -2.70 1.36
C ASN A 239 -9.61 -3.83 0.83
N GLU A 240 -9.99 -3.73 -0.43
CA GLU A 240 -10.60 -4.80 -1.22
C GLU A 240 -11.75 -5.55 -0.53
N PRO A 241 -12.85 -4.88 -0.16
CA PRO A 241 -13.98 -5.53 0.48
C PRO A 241 -14.67 -6.49 -0.50
N HIS A 242 -14.43 -7.80 -0.37
CA HIS A 242 -15.00 -8.82 -1.27
C HIS A 242 -15.67 -9.98 -0.54
N GLY A 243 -14.97 -10.68 0.34
CA GLY A 243 -15.52 -11.86 1.02
C GLY A 243 -15.65 -13.08 0.11
N LYS A 244 -16.16 -14.18 0.64
CA LYS A 244 -16.40 -15.40 -0.15
C LYS A 244 -17.51 -16.24 0.46
N ARG A 245 -18.55 -16.55 -0.33
CA ARG A 245 -19.59 -17.52 0.04
C ARG A 245 -19.04 -18.94 0.04
N GLY A 246 -19.50 -19.76 1.01
CA GLY A 246 -19.04 -21.12 1.17
C GLY A 246 -17.64 -21.25 1.74
N TYR A 247 -17.01 -20.15 2.14
CA TYR A 247 -15.72 -20.19 2.81
C TYR A 247 -15.89 -20.70 4.24
N THR A 248 -15.23 -21.80 4.56
CA THR A 248 -15.29 -22.46 5.88
C THR A 248 -13.98 -22.30 6.66
N GLY A 249 -13.17 -21.32 6.29
CA GLY A 249 -11.95 -20.97 7.00
C GLY A 249 -12.23 -20.40 8.40
N ASP A 250 -11.24 -20.46 9.27
CA ASP A 250 -11.35 -19.99 10.63
C ASP A 250 -11.75 -18.50 10.66
N SER A 251 -12.95 -18.24 11.18
CA SER A 251 -13.47 -16.92 11.55
C SER A 251 -13.76 -15.90 10.42
N CYS A 252 -13.81 -16.30 9.15
CA CYS A 252 -14.32 -15.43 8.11
C CYS A 252 -15.84 -15.58 7.96
N PRO A 253 -16.63 -14.50 7.89
CA PRO A 253 -18.05 -14.61 7.59
C PRO A 253 -18.26 -15.30 6.24
N ASP A 254 -19.15 -16.31 6.21
CA ASP A 254 -19.58 -16.98 4.97
C ASP A 254 -20.47 -16.01 4.16
N ASN A 255 -19.88 -14.94 3.65
CA ASN A 255 -20.60 -13.94 2.88
C ASN A 255 -19.68 -13.12 2.00
N ILE A 256 -20.28 -12.41 1.02
CA ILE A 256 -19.59 -11.42 0.16
C ILE A 256 -19.99 -10.00 0.57
N ALA A 257 -19.08 -9.06 0.35
CA ALA A 257 -19.42 -7.65 0.44
C ALA A 257 -20.47 -7.31 -0.62
N LYS A 258 -21.46 -6.53 -0.24
CA LYS A 258 -22.49 -6.07 -1.15
C LYS A 258 -22.64 -4.55 -1.16
N TRP A 259 -23.20 -4.03 -2.23
CA TRP A 259 -23.42 -2.62 -2.43
C TRP A 259 -24.87 -2.39 -2.86
N ASP A 260 -25.74 -2.10 -1.91
CA ASP A 260 -27.17 -1.81 -2.13
C ASP A 260 -27.69 -0.83 -1.08
N ASN A 261 -29.03 -0.68 -0.99
CA ASN A 261 -29.68 0.20 -0.02
C ASN A 261 -30.05 -0.49 1.30
N SER A 262 -29.62 -1.74 1.53
CA SER A 262 -29.88 -2.44 2.78
C SER A 262 -28.97 -1.96 3.92
N THR A 263 -29.33 -2.35 5.13
CA THR A 263 -28.50 -2.13 6.33
C THR A 263 -27.92 -3.44 6.86
N ASP A 264 -27.76 -4.42 5.96
CA ASP A 264 -27.20 -5.71 6.34
C ASP A 264 -25.73 -5.56 6.74
N GLU A 265 -25.27 -6.42 7.63
CA GLU A 265 -23.93 -6.35 8.22
C GLU A 265 -22.81 -6.37 7.15
N ASN A 266 -23.01 -7.12 6.06
CA ASN A 266 -22.08 -7.23 4.94
C ASN A 266 -22.30 -6.18 3.83
N ASN A 267 -23.17 -5.17 4.05
CA ASN A 267 -23.34 -4.11 3.09
C ASN A 267 -22.23 -3.06 3.22
N TRP A 268 -21.27 -3.11 2.28
CA TRP A 268 -20.11 -2.24 2.28
C TRP A 268 -20.50 -0.75 2.16
N LYS A 269 -21.45 -0.42 1.26
CA LYS A 269 -21.93 0.97 1.15
C LYS A 269 -22.45 1.51 2.48
N TYR A 270 -23.26 0.72 3.20
CA TYR A 270 -23.82 1.12 4.49
C TYR A 270 -22.74 1.24 5.57
N ALA A 271 -21.82 0.29 5.63
CA ALA A 271 -20.70 0.32 6.57
C ALA A 271 -19.78 1.54 6.31
N ALA A 272 -19.41 1.77 5.05
CA ALA A 272 -18.57 2.90 4.65
C ALA A 272 -19.23 4.26 4.97
N GLU A 273 -20.52 4.43 4.70
CA GLU A 273 -21.24 5.65 5.02
C GLU A 273 -21.35 5.88 6.54
N THR A 274 -21.57 4.82 7.30
CA THR A 274 -21.61 4.88 8.77
C THR A 274 -20.26 5.27 9.34
N CYS A 275 -19.18 4.66 8.85
CA CYS A 275 -17.81 4.97 9.25
C CYS A 275 -17.42 6.41 8.86
N ALA A 276 -17.72 6.81 7.62
CA ALA A 276 -17.48 8.17 7.13
C ALA A 276 -18.14 9.24 8.03
N ASN A 277 -19.41 9.04 8.39
CA ASN A 277 -20.11 9.95 9.32
C ASN A 277 -19.38 10.05 10.67
N ALA A 278 -18.92 8.94 11.21
CA ALA A 278 -18.25 8.90 12.51
C ALA A 278 -16.85 9.57 12.47
N ILE A 279 -16.09 9.36 11.41
CA ILE A 279 -14.77 10.01 11.21
C ILE A 279 -14.95 11.52 11.03
N LEU A 280 -15.87 11.95 10.15
CA LEU A 280 -16.09 13.36 9.83
C LEU A 280 -16.69 14.17 10.99
N GLU A 281 -17.29 13.50 12.00
CA GLU A 281 -17.70 14.17 13.25
C GLU A 281 -16.49 14.63 14.07
N VAL A 282 -15.38 13.91 14.06
CA VAL A 282 -14.18 14.22 14.86
C VAL A 282 -13.09 14.94 14.04
N ASN A 283 -12.99 14.66 12.75
CA ASN A 283 -12.07 15.30 11.81
C ASN A 283 -12.80 15.65 10.49
N PRO A 284 -13.41 16.83 10.39
CA PRO A 284 -14.20 17.22 9.21
C PRO A 284 -13.36 17.47 7.95
N ASN A 285 -12.04 17.50 8.06
CA ASN A 285 -11.11 17.72 6.96
C ASN A 285 -10.54 16.41 6.38
N ALA A 286 -10.80 15.27 7.03
CA ALA A 286 -10.26 13.98 6.61
C ALA A 286 -10.86 13.54 5.26
N LEU A 287 -10.04 13.14 4.31
CA LEU A 287 -10.50 12.44 3.12
C LEU A 287 -10.98 11.04 3.49
N ILE A 288 -12.13 10.66 2.98
CA ILE A 288 -12.71 9.33 3.13
C ILE A 288 -12.60 8.61 1.80
N ILE A 289 -11.76 7.58 1.76
CA ILE A 289 -11.44 6.82 0.57
C ILE A 289 -12.22 5.52 0.63
N ILE A 290 -12.96 5.20 -0.43
CA ILE A 290 -13.94 4.12 -0.46
C ILE A 290 -13.70 3.27 -1.71
N GLU A 291 -13.27 2.05 -1.50
CA GLU A 291 -13.12 1.08 -2.57
C GLU A 291 -14.45 0.46 -3.01
N GLY A 292 -14.46 -0.19 -4.15
CA GLY A 292 -15.59 -0.99 -4.63
C GLY A 292 -15.64 -2.38 -3.97
N VAL A 293 -16.58 -3.18 -4.46
CA VAL A 293 -16.67 -4.62 -4.12
C VAL A 293 -16.07 -5.46 -5.25
N GLU A 294 -16.11 -6.79 -5.14
CA GLU A 294 -15.73 -7.69 -6.24
C GLU A 294 -16.93 -7.98 -7.15
N GLN A 295 -18.05 -8.40 -6.55
CA GLN A 295 -19.20 -8.92 -7.27
C GLN A 295 -20.39 -7.97 -7.17
N TYR A 296 -20.95 -7.58 -8.32
CA TYR A 296 -22.17 -6.80 -8.41
C TYR A 296 -23.24 -7.58 -9.19
N PRO A 297 -24.47 -7.76 -8.70
CA PRO A 297 -25.48 -8.54 -9.42
C PRO A 297 -25.91 -7.85 -10.71
N LYS A 298 -26.22 -8.63 -11.75
CA LYS A 298 -26.81 -8.15 -13.01
C LYS A 298 -28.28 -7.75 -12.79
N THR A 299 -28.48 -6.64 -12.10
CA THR A 299 -29.80 -6.11 -11.73
C THR A 299 -30.66 -5.79 -12.95
N ASP A 300 -30.05 -5.37 -14.05
CA ASP A 300 -30.67 -5.16 -15.36
C ASP A 300 -31.29 -6.45 -15.93
N LYS A 301 -30.84 -7.63 -15.47
CA LYS A 301 -31.37 -8.95 -15.82
C LYS A 301 -32.23 -9.57 -14.71
N GLY A 302 -32.51 -8.81 -13.65
CA GLY A 302 -33.35 -9.24 -12.52
C GLY A 302 -32.65 -10.08 -11.46
N PHE A 303 -31.32 -10.13 -11.47
CA PHE A 303 -30.53 -10.77 -10.41
C PHE A 303 -30.33 -9.83 -9.21
N THR A 304 -30.16 -10.39 -8.02
CA THR A 304 -29.91 -9.67 -6.76
C THR A 304 -28.81 -10.34 -5.95
N TYR A 305 -28.40 -9.74 -4.83
CA TYR A 305 -27.46 -10.37 -3.93
C TYR A 305 -27.94 -11.68 -3.29
N ASP A 306 -29.23 -11.98 -3.33
CA ASP A 306 -29.77 -13.29 -2.92
C ASP A 306 -29.60 -14.39 -3.99
N THR A 307 -29.15 -14.01 -5.20
CA THR A 307 -28.91 -14.98 -6.28
C THR A 307 -27.74 -15.90 -5.89
N PRO A 308 -27.87 -17.22 -6.03
CA PRO A 308 -26.78 -18.15 -5.74
C PRO A 308 -25.51 -17.81 -6.53
N ASP A 309 -24.39 -17.94 -5.88
CA ASP A 309 -23.09 -17.75 -6.49
C ASP A 309 -22.78 -18.89 -7.47
N ILE A 310 -22.32 -18.54 -8.66
CA ILE A 310 -21.97 -19.51 -9.71
C ILE A 310 -20.55 -19.15 -10.20
N TRP A 311 -19.54 -19.38 -9.35
CA TRP A 311 -18.14 -19.10 -9.66
C TRP A 311 -17.64 -19.84 -10.91
N ASP A 312 -18.13 -21.05 -11.14
CA ASP A 312 -17.73 -21.88 -12.29
C ASP A 312 -18.55 -21.62 -13.56
N ALA A 313 -19.48 -20.65 -13.54
CA ALA A 313 -20.26 -20.33 -14.72
C ALA A 313 -19.43 -19.50 -15.71
N PRO A 314 -19.54 -19.79 -17.03
CA PRO A 314 -18.98 -18.90 -18.04
C PRO A 314 -19.43 -17.46 -17.84
N ALA A 315 -18.57 -16.47 -18.10
CA ALA A 315 -18.85 -15.05 -17.84
C ALA A 315 -20.16 -14.55 -18.48
N ASP A 316 -20.52 -15.08 -19.68
CA ASP A 316 -21.76 -14.77 -20.38
C ASP A 316 -23.02 -15.31 -19.69
N LYS A 317 -22.89 -16.28 -18.78
CA LYS A 317 -23.96 -16.92 -18.02
C LYS A 317 -23.94 -16.58 -16.54
N SER A 318 -22.88 -15.95 -16.05
CA SER A 318 -22.79 -15.52 -14.66
C SER A 318 -23.90 -14.52 -14.34
N PRO A 319 -24.61 -14.64 -13.20
CA PRO A 319 -25.54 -13.64 -12.73
C PRO A 319 -24.83 -12.38 -12.18
N TRP A 320 -23.51 -12.37 -12.17
CA TRP A 320 -22.68 -11.34 -11.56
C TRP A 320 -21.84 -10.59 -12.58
N TYR A 321 -21.63 -9.30 -12.35
CA TYR A 321 -20.56 -8.52 -12.91
C TYR A 321 -19.38 -8.60 -11.96
N GLY A 322 -18.37 -9.41 -12.31
CA GLY A 322 -17.12 -9.50 -11.55
C GLY A 322 -16.16 -8.36 -11.92
N ALA A 323 -15.29 -8.01 -10.98
CA ALA A 323 -14.22 -7.05 -11.18
C ALA A 323 -12.99 -7.50 -10.38
N TRP A 324 -11.91 -6.72 -10.41
CA TRP A 324 -10.86 -6.80 -9.41
C TRP A 324 -11.45 -6.59 -8.01
N TRP A 325 -10.86 -7.18 -6.99
CA TRP A 325 -11.19 -6.87 -5.62
C TRP A 325 -11.02 -5.38 -5.40
N GLY A 326 -11.96 -4.73 -4.75
CA GLY A 326 -11.97 -3.27 -4.62
C GLY A 326 -12.33 -2.49 -5.89
N GLY A 327 -12.36 -3.15 -7.08
CA GLY A 327 -12.53 -2.46 -8.37
C GLY A 327 -13.98 -2.19 -8.81
N ASN A 328 -14.99 -2.84 -8.20
CA ASN A 328 -16.37 -2.76 -8.68
C ASN A 328 -17.18 -1.66 -7.98
N LEU A 329 -17.17 -0.50 -8.56
CA LEU A 329 -17.92 0.67 -8.09
C LEU A 329 -19.25 0.88 -8.86
N ARG A 330 -19.77 -0.14 -9.57
CA ARG A 330 -21.06 -0.05 -10.30
C ARG A 330 -22.21 0.43 -9.42
N GLY A 331 -22.16 0.08 -8.13
CA GLY A 331 -23.20 0.45 -7.17
C GLY A 331 -23.28 1.93 -6.84
N VAL A 332 -22.22 2.71 -7.08
CA VAL A 332 -22.21 4.16 -6.81
C VAL A 332 -23.25 4.91 -7.61
N LYS A 333 -23.53 4.44 -8.83
CA LYS A 333 -24.54 5.05 -9.70
C LYS A 333 -25.94 5.09 -9.06
N ASP A 334 -26.33 4.03 -8.39
CA ASP A 334 -27.65 3.86 -7.80
C ASP A 334 -27.67 4.19 -6.30
N TYR A 335 -26.56 3.94 -5.62
CA TYR A 335 -26.40 4.05 -4.17
C TYR A 335 -25.07 4.72 -3.82
N PRO A 336 -24.90 6.02 -4.08
CA PRO A 336 -23.67 6.73 -3.69
C PRO A 336 -23.53 6.78 -2.16
N VAL A 337 -22.29 6.86 -1.67
CA VAL A 337 -22.03 7.15 -0.26
C VAL A 337 -22.22 8.63 -0.02
N THR A 338 -23.13 8.98 0.88
CA THR A 338 -23.54 10.38 1.13
C THR A 338 -23.58 10.67 2.62
N PRO A 339 -22.42 11.00 3.23
CA PRO A 339 -22.38 11.40 4.63
C PRO A 339 -23.27 12.63 4.91
N THR A 340 -23.70 12.76 6.15
CA THR A 340 -24.56 13.88 6.59
C THR A 340 -23.91 15.25 6.43
N SER A 341 -22.56 15.31 6.45
CA SER A 341 -21.76 16.51 6.19
C SER A 341 -21.62 16.86 4.70
N GLY A 342 -22.12 16.00 3.80
CA GLY A 342 -21.94 16.15 2.35
C GLY A 342 -20.82 15.27 1.81
N THR A 343 -20.54 15.42 0.51
CA THR A 343 -19.60 14.57 -0.24
C THR A 343 -18.24 15.21 -0.50
N SER A 344 -17.98 16.39 0.04
CA SER A 344 -16.73 17.13 -0.17
C SER A 344 -15.46 16.44 0.36
N GLN A 345 -15.60 15.34 1.10
CA GLN A 345 -14.49 14.56 1.61
C GLN A 345 -14.47 13.13 1.03
N ILE A 346 -15.33 12.81 0.06
CA ILE A 346 -15.46 11.47 -0.50
C ILE A 346 -14.59 11.30 -1.74
N ILE A 347 -13.81 10.23 -1.76
CA ILE A 347 -13.03 9.74 -2.91
C ILE A 347 -13.41 8.29 -3.13
N TYR A 348 -13.65 7.88 -4.38
CA TYR A 348 -13.78 6.47 -4.71
C TYR A 348 -12.45 5.90 -5.21
N SER A 349 -12.09 4.71 -4.70
CA SER A 349 -10.78 4.13 -4.92
C SER A 349 -10.87 2.73 -5.54
N PRO A 350 -10.95 2.60 -6.86
CA PRO A 350 -10.85 1.28 -7.48
C PRO A 350 -9.40 0.78 -7.46
N HIS A 351 -9.22 -0.54 -7.38
CA HIS A 351 -7.99 -1.23 -7.69
C HIS A 351 -8.04 -1.77 -9.11
N ASP A 352 -6.94 -1.75 -9.82
CA ASP A 352 -6.84 -2.30 -11.18
C ASP A 352 -5.47 -2.95 -11.40
N TYR A 353 -5.48 -4.16 -11.97
CA TYR A 353 -4.27 -4.94 -12.19
C TYR A 353 -4.20 -5.54 -13.58
N GLY A 354 -3.02 -5.87 -14.00
CA GLY A 354 -2.75 -6.50 -15.28
C GLY A 354 -2.85 -8.02 -15.22
N LYS A 355 -2.68 -8.63 -16.39
CA LYS A 355 -2.80 -10.07 -16.60
C LYS A 355 -1.82 -10.90 -15.76
N SER A 356 -0.68 -10.34 -15.34
CA SER A 356 0.29 -11.03 -14.50
C SER A 356 -0.21 -11.33 -13.10
N VAL A 357 -1.13 -10.50 -12.56
CA VAL A 357 -1.77 -10.74 -11.27
C VAL A 357 -2.90 -11.77 -11.42
N TYR A 358 -3.78 -11.56 -12.38
CA TYR A 358 -4.81 -12.54 -12.71
C TYR A 358 -5.30 -12.36 -14.17
N ALA A 359 -5.49 -13.48 -14.90
CA ALA A 359 -5.94 -13.45 -16.29
C ALA A 359 -7.45 -13.21 -16.39
N GLN A 360 -7.87 -11.97 -16.26
CA GLN A 360 -9.26 -11.56 -16.41
C GLN A 360 -9.74 -11.69 -17.86
N THR A 361 -11.06 -11.81 -18.06
CA THR A 361 -11.68 -12.06 -19.37
C THR A 361 -11.43 -10.97 -20.41
N TRP A 362 -11.24 -9.72 -19.98
CA TRP A 362 -10.92 -8.62 -20.90
C TRP A 362 -9.49 -8.66 -21.44
N PHE A 363 -8.63 -9.55 -20.92
CA PHE A 363 -7.29 -9.83 -21.44
C PHE A 363 -7.21 -11.05 -22.37
N GLU A 364 -8.32 -11.73 -22.63
CA GLU A 364 -8.35 -12.90 -23.55
C GLU A 364 -8.09 -12.51 -25.01
N LYS A 365 -8.25 -11.25 -25.36
CA LYS A 365 -7.99 -10.69 -26.70
C LYS A 365 -6.99 -9.55 -26.61
N ASP A 366 -6.41 -9.14 -27.74
CA ASP A 366 -5.61 -7.92 -27.77
C ASP A 366 -6.44 -6.74 -27.30
N PHE A 367 -5.88 -5.94 -26.40
CA PHE A 367 -6.58 -4.85 -25.72
C PHE A 367 -5.94 -3.49 -25.97
N THR A 368 -6.76 -2.47 -25.92
CA THR A 368 -6.42 -1.05 -26.03
C THR A 368 -7.17 -0.30 -24.93
N THR A 369 -6.84 0.97 -24.69
CA THR A 369 -7.62 1.83 -23.79
C THR A 369 -9.12 1.75 -24.08
N GLN A 370 -9.52 1.81 -25.37
CA GLN A 370 -10.93 1.76 -25.74
C GLN A 370 -11.57 0.40 -25.40
N THR A 371 -10.89 -0.72 -25.65
CA THR A 371 -11.46 -2.04 -25.31
C THR A 371 -11.51 -2.26 -23.80
N LEU A 372 -10.55 -1.73 -23.04
CA LEU A 372 -10.59 -1.77 -21.59
C LEU A 372 -11.74 -0.91 -21.03
N LEU A 373 -11.99 0.25 -21.62
CA LEU A 373 -13.16 1.07 -21.30
C LEU A 373 -14.47 0.35 -21.63
N ASP A 374 -14.60 -0.22 -22.83
CA ASP A 374 -15.81 -0.88 -23.29
C ASP A 374 -16.12 -2.17 -22.53
N ASP A 375 -15.10 -2.95 -22.18
CA ASP A 375 -15.28 -4.26 -21.57
C ASP A 375 -15.29 -4.22 -20.03
N TYR A 376 -14.65 -3.21 -19.41
CA TYR A 376 -14.43 -3.20 -17.97
C TYR A 376 -14.43 -1.80 -17.33
N TRP A 377 -13.46 -0.90 -17.66
CA TRP A 377 -13.20 0.32 -16.89
C TRP A 377 -14.41 1.25 -16.77
N TYR A 378 -15.12 1.49 -17.90
CA TYR A 378 -16.19 2.50 -17.89
C TYR A 378 -17.30 2.12 -16.93
N ASP A 379 -17.82 0.92 -17.06
CA ASP A 379 -18.95 0.48 -16.24
C ASP A 379 -18.58 0.25 -14.77
N THR A 380 -17.31 -0.04 -14.46
CA THR A 380 -16.88 -0.33 -13.09
C THR A 380 -16.51 0.91 -12.30
N TRP A 381 -15.74 1.83 -12.88
CA TRP A 381 -15.25 2.99 -12.15
C TRP A 381 -15.06 4.27 -12.99
N ALA A 382 -14.68 4.20 -14.25
CA ALA A 382 -14.29 5.39 -15.02
C ALA A 382 -15.45 6.37 -15.24
N TYR A 383 -16.69 5.90 -15.26
CA TYR A 383 -17.89 6.75 -15.37
C TYR A 383 -18.00 7.75 -14.22
N ILE A 384 -17.45 7.44 -13.03
CA ILE A 384 -17.50 8.33 -11.85
C ILE A 384 -16.75 9.62 -12.15
N ASN A 385 -15.57 9.51 -12.75
CA ASN A 385 -14.78 10.66 -13.18
C ASN A 385 -15.39 11.35 -14.40
N ASP A 386 -15.82 10.58 -15.40
CA ASP A 386 -16.38 11.10 -16.65
C ASP A 386 -17.67 11.88 -16.45
N GLN A 387 -18.51 11.46 -15.51
CA GLN A 387 -19.78 12.12 -15.17
C GLN A 387 -19.66 13.16 -14.03
N ASP A 388 -18.44 13.47 -13.62
CA ASP A 388 -18.15 14.46 -12.57
C ASP A 388 -18.84 14.17 -11.22
N ILE A 389 -18.89 12.89 -10.84
CA ILE A 389 -19.59 12.44 -9.62
C ILE A 389 -18.71 12.63 -8.38
N ALA A 390 -17.47 12.19 -8.43
CA ALA A 390 -16.49 12.29 -7.36
C ALA A 390 -15.07 12.10 -7.91
N PRO A 391 -14.01 12.52 -7.18
CA PRO A 391 -12.65 12.18 -7.52
C PRO A 391 -12.42 10.67 -7.46
N LEU A 392 -11.59 10.16 -8.37
CA LEU A 392 -11.05 8.81 -8.31
C LEU A 392 -9.62 8.81 -7.80
N LEU A 393 -9.27 7.76 -7.07
CA LEU A 393 -7.90 7.41 -6.70
C LEU A 393 -7.71 5.92 -7.01
N ILE A 394 -6.90 5.57 -8.01
CA ILE A 394 -6.54 4.18 -8.22
C ILE A 394 -5.59 3.78 -7.08
N GLY A 395 -6.15 3.16 -6.02
CA GLY A 395 -5.45 2.90 -4.76
C GLY A 395 -4.32 1.89 -4.91
N GLU A 396 -4.51 0.93 -5.81
CA GLU A 396 -3.47 -0.03 -6.18
C GLU A 396 -3.47 -0.28 -7.69
N TRP A 397 -2.29 -0.17 -8.28
CA TRP A 397 -1.98 -0.57 -9.65
C TRP A 397 -0.48 -0.82 -9.78
N GLY A 398 -0.09 -1.77 -10.58
CA GLY A 398 1.33 -2.13 -10.73
C GLY A 398 1.49 -3.54 -11.30
N GLY A 399 2.72 -4.02 -11.37
CA GLY A 399 3.00 -5.33 -11.88
C GLY A 399 4.47 -5.57 -12.14
N HIS A 400 4.80 -6.82 -12.49
CA HIS A 400 6.13 -7.17 -12.95
C HIS A 400 6.40 -6.62 -14.35
N MET A 401 7.66 -6.25 -14.63
CA MET A 401 8.17 -5.87 -15.95
C MET A 401 8.57 -7.11 -16.77
N ASP A 402 7.78 -8.16 -16.72
CA ASP A 402 8.11 -9.51 -17.20
C ASP A 402 7.45 -9.89 -18.54
N GLY A 403 6.74 -8.97 -19.16
CA GLY A 403 6.10 -9.27 -20.42
C GLY A 403 5.36 -8.11 -21.05
N ALA A 404 5.32 -8.12 -22.37
CA ALA A 404 4.75 -7.05 -23.17
C ALA A 404 3.27 -6.74 -22.84
N GLU A 405 2.47 -7.74 -22.45
CA GLU A 405 1.05 -7.52 -22.13
C GLU A 405 0.85 -6.77 -20.83
N ASN A 406 1.62 -7.10 -19.79
CA ASN A 406 1.50 -6.43 -18.50
C ASN A 406 2.02 -4.99 -18.54
N GLN A 407 3.18 -4.78 -19.17
CA GLN A 407 3.70 -3.42 -19.39
C GLN A 407 2.73 -2.59 -20.23
N LYS A 408 2.18 -3.16 -21.32
CA LYS A 408 1.17 -2.50 -22.14
C LYS A 408 -0.04 -2.05 -21.32
N TRP A 409 -0.53 -2.91 -20.41
CA TRP A 409 -1.65 -2.54 -19.55
C TRP A 409 -1.27 -1.40 -18.61
N MET A 410 -0.10 -1.47 -17.95
CA MET A 410 0.38 -0.38 -17.07
C MET A 410 0.51 0.94 -17.83
N GLU A 411 1.05 0.93 -19.06
CA GLU A 411 1.18 2.12 -19.90
C GLU A 411 -0.20 2.70 -20.25
N LEU A 412 -1.17 1.85 -20.65
CA LEU A 412 -2.51 2.30 -21.00
C LEU A 412 -3.26 2.89 -19.80
N LEU A 413 -3.15 2.26 -18.62
CA LEU A 413 -3.77 2.78 -17.40
C LEU A 413 -3.11 4.08 -16.95
N ARG A 414 -1.77 4.13 -16.95
CA ARG A 414 -1.00 5.35 -16.65
C ARG A 414 -1.44 6.52 -17.53
N ASP A 415 -1.45 6.33 -18.85
CA ASP A 415 -1.81 7.36 -19.80
C ASP A 415 -3.28 7.80 -19.62
N TYR A 416 -4.18 6.85 -19.32
CA TYR A 416 -5.57 7.15 -19.02
C TYR A 416 -5.73 7.98 -17.73
N MET A 417 -4.95 7.66 -16.68
CA MET A 417 -4.96 8.45 -15.44
C MET A 417 -4.45 9.88 -15.67
N ILE A 418 -3.37 10.03 -16.45
CA ILE A 418 -2.83 11.35 -16.82
C ILE A 418 -3.87 12.17 -17.57
N ASP A 419 -4.47 11.60 -18.62
CA ASP A 419 -5.41 12.30 -19.50
C ASP A 419 -6.71 12.70 -18.78
N ASN A 420 -7.07 12.00 -17.70
CA ASN A 420 -8.32 12.20 -16.97
C ASN A 420 -8.14 12.76 -15.55
N HIS A 421 -6.93 13.15 -15.15
CA HIS A 421 -6.59 13.69 -13.82
C HIS A 421 -7.02 12.75 -12.67
N ILE A 422 -6.74 11.45 -12.81
CA ILE A 422 -7.09 10.47 -11.80
C ILE A 422 -5.91 10.33 -10.84
N ASN A 423 -6.17 10.51 -9.54
CA ASN A 423 -5.20 10.29 -8.48
C ASN A 423 -4.82 8.81 -8.41
N HIS A 424 -3.62 8.51 -7.90
CA HIS A 424 -3.20 7.11 -7.81
C HIS A 424 -2.09 6.87 -6.78
N THR A 425 -2.00 5.62 -6.33
CA THR A 425 -0.87 5.08 -5.56
C THR A 425 -0.41 3.75 -6.15
N PHE A 426 0.85 3.68 -6.59
CA PHE A 426 1.44 2.49 -7.20
C PHE A 426 1.63 1.37 -6.17
N TRP A 427 1.28 0.15 -6.50
CA TRP A 427 1.58 -1.02 -5.69
C TRP A 427 2.85 -1.71 -6.20
N CYS A 428 4.01 -1.56 -5.53
CA CYS A 428 4.28 -0.77 -4.32
C CYS A 428 5.78 -0.40 -4.25
N LEU A 429 6.21 0.28 -3.21
CA LEU A 429 7.64 0.49 -2.94
C LEU A 429 8.36 -0.81 -2.60
N ASN A 430 7.70 -1.67 -1.84
CA ASN A 430 8.23 -2.90 -1.27
C ASN A 430 8.64 -3.94 -2.33
N PRO A 431 9.87 -4.44 -2.33
CA PRO A 431 10.31 -5.49 -3.28
C PRO A 431 9.68 -6.86 -3.04
N ASN A 432 9.13 -7.09 -1.85
CA ASN A 432 8.62 -8.38 -1.40
C ASN A 432 7.11 -8.58 -1.65
N SER A 433 6.51 -7.81 -2.57
CA SER A 433 5.19 -8.14 -3.13
C SER A 433 5.34 -9.26 -4.15
N GLY A 434 4.71 -10.42 -3.90
CA GLY A 434 4.84 -11.59 -4.77
C GLY A 434 4.20 -11.39 -6.15
N ASP A 435 3.09 -10.67 -6.20
CA ASP A 435 2.26 -10.53 -7.42
C ASP A 435 2.76 -9.45 -8.37
N THR A 436 3.44 -8.44 -7.85
CA THR A 436 3.82 -7.24 -8.60
C THR A 436 5.31 -6.91 -8.54
N GLY A 437 6.02 -7.40 -7.52
CA GLY A 437 7.30 -6.83 -7.13
C GLY A 437 7.16 -5.38 -6.67
N GLY A 438 8.26 -4.69 -6.45
CA GLY A 438 8.27 -3.30 -6.00
C GLY A 438 8.97 -2.36 -6.96
N LEU A 439 8.94 -1.07 -6.63
CA LEU A 439 9.78 -0.03 -7.23
C LEU A 439 11.23 -0.12 -6.71
N LEU A 440 11.44 -0.77 -5.56
CA LEU A 440 12.74 -0.88 -4.91
C LEU A 440 13.26 -2.31 -4.94
N GLY A 441 14.58 -2.43 -4.89
CA GLY A 441 15.28 -3.68 -4.64
C GLY A 441 15.23 -4.11 -3.16
N ASN A 442 15.71 -5.32 -2.85
CA ASN A 442 15.69 -5.89 -1.51
C ASN A 442 16.47 -5.09 -0.45
N ASP A 443 17.33 -4.19 -0.86
CA ASP A 443 18.05 -3.27 0.01
C ASP A 443 17.22 -2.03 0.42
N PHE A 444 16.02 -1.88 -0.14
CA PHE A 444 15.14 -0.70 0.02
C PHE A 444 15.85 0.64 -0.30
N LYS A 445 16.81 0.63 -1.19
CA LYS A 445 17.60 1.79 -1.63
C LYS A 445 17.76 1.86 -3.13
N THR A 446 17.94 0.71 -3.77
CA THR A 446 18.13 0.62 -5.23
C THR A 446 16.78 0.65 -5.91
N TRP A 447 16.56 1.59 -6.81
CA TRP A 447 15.35 1.68 -7.62
C TRP A 447 15.41 0.75 -8.82
N ASP A 448 14.28 0.16 -9.19
CA ASP A 448 14.10 -0.50 -10.47
C ASP A 448 13.90 0.58 -11.54
N ASP A 449 14.96 0.94 -12.24
CA ASP A 449 14.97 2.06 -13.19
C ASP A 449 13.95 1.87 -14.33
N GLU A 450 13.68 0.65 -14.76
CA GLU A 450 12.73 0.37 -15.84
C GLU A 450 11.29 0.57 -15.35
N LYS A 451 10.94 -0.01 -14.21
CA LYS A 451 9.62 0.11 -13.61
C LYS A 451 9.35 1.54 -13.15
N TYR A 452 10.35 2.15 -12.47
CA TYR A 452 10.24 3.54 -12.06
C TYR A 452 10.09 4.48 -13.26
N GLY A 453 10.83 4.29 -14.36
CA GLY A 453 10.71 5.11 -15.56
C GLY A 453 9.33 5.04 -16.23
N LEU A 454 8.62 3.90 -16.11
CA LEU A 454 7.22 3.80 -16.50
C LEU A 454 6.31 4.62 -15.57
N PHE A 455 6.52 4.47 -14.26
CA PHE A 455 5.73 5.10 -13.22
C PHE A 455 5.97 6.62 -13.13
N GLU A 456 7.21 7.09 -13.27
CA GLU A 456 7.62 8.49 -13.15
C GLU A 456 6.77 9.45 -13.99
N LEU A 457 6.35 9.01 -15.18
CA LEU A 457 5.54 9.83 -16.09
C LEU A 457 4.17 10.19 -15.51
N SER A 458 3.64 9.38 -14.60
CA SER A 458 2.36 9.64 -13.91
C SER A 458 2.49 10.53 -12.68
N LEU A 459 3.70 10.86 -12.24
CA LEU A 459 3.91 11.72 -11.09
C LEU A 459 3.63 13.18 -11.44
N TRP A 460 3.05 13.93 -10.50
CA TRP A 460 2.73 15.33 -10.70
C TRP A 460 4.00 16.19 -10.80
N GLN A 461 4.22 16.77 -11.95
CA GLN A 461 5.45 17.52 -12.24
C GLN A 461 5.19 18.65 -13.22
N THR A 462 6.04 19.67 -13.20
CA THR A 462 5.98 20.80 -14.13
C THR A 462 6.28 20.33 -15.56
N SER A 463 5.55 20.88 -16.56
CA SER A 463 5.55 20.36 -17.94
C SER A 463 6.91 20.45 -18.64
N SER A 464 7.69 21.49 -18.40
CA SER A 464 8.93 21.73 -19.14
C SER A 464 10.19 21.54 -18.31
N SER A 465 10.13 21.79 -16.99
CA SER A 465 11.29 21.64 -16.12
C SER A 465 11.34 20.31 -15.37
N GLY A 466 10.23 19.53 -15.37
CA GLY A 466 10.16 18.22 -14.72
C GLY A 466 10.36 18.29 -13.20
N LYS A 467 10.02 19.41 -12.55
CA LYS A 467 10.08 19.50 -11.11
C LYS A 467 8.84 18.84 -10.50
N TYR A 468 9.04 17.95 -9.57
CA TYR A 468 7.96 17.32 -8.83
C TYR A 468 7.23 18.31 -7.94
N ILE A 469 5.91 18.22 -7.88
CA ILE A 469 5.04 19.14 -7.16
C ILE A 469 4.52 18.46 -5.89
N GLY A 470 4.87 19.05 -4.74
CA GLY A 470 4.39 18.61 -3.44
C GLY A 470 2.99 19.11 -3.12
N LEU A 471 2.38 18.52 -2.11
CA LEU A 471 1.05 18.86 -1.60
C LEU A 471 1.11 19.82 -0.40
N ASP A 472 2.29 20.03 0.16
CA ASP A 472 2.51 20.95 1.27
C ASP A 472 2.77 22.36 0.72
N HIS A 473 2.10 23.36 1.28
CA HIS A 473 2.23 24.75 0.83
C HIS A 473 3.60 25.34 1.13
N ASN A 474 4.27 24.89 2.17
CA ASN A 474 5.48 25.51 2.70
C ASN A 474 6.72 24.63 2.52
N VAL A 475 6.56 23.31 2.52
CA VAL A 475 7.65 22.35 2.42
C VAL A 475 7.73 21.81 0.99
N ALA A 476 8.90 21.97 0.37
CA ALA A 476 9.15 21.39 -0.96
C ALA A 476 9.20 19.86 -0.88
N LEU A 477 8.76 19.18 -1.93
CA LEU A 477 8.83 17.74 -2.04
C LEU A 477 10.28 17.28 -2.23
N GLY A 478 10.93 16.84 -1.17
CA GLY A 478 12.34 16.49 -1.17
C GLY A 478 13.26 17.65 -1.58
N LYS A 479 14.42 17.31 -2.14
CA LYS A 479 15.42 18.30 -2.61
C LYS A 479 15.17 18.75 -4.04
N ASN A 480 14.54 17.90 -4.85
CA ASN A 480 14.38 18.10 -6.30
C ASN A 480 13.00 18.64 -6.69
N GLY A 481 12.03 18.58 -5.79
CA GLY A 481 10.68 19.09 -5.99
C GLY A 481 10.48 20.53 -5.52
N ILE A 482 9.23 20.96 -5.55
CA ILE A 482 8.77 22.29 -5.14
C ILE A 482 7.55 22.15 -4.23
N SER A 483 7.29 23.16 -3.41
CA SER A 483 6.08 23.26 -2.61
C SER A 483 4.86 23.61 -3.47
N LEU A 484 3.66 23.38 -2.93
CA LEU A 484 2.42 23.73 -3.61
C LEU A 484 2.33 25.25 -3.86
N SER A 485 2.71 26.07 -2.86
CA SER A 485 2.75 27.53 -3.03
C SER A 485 3.73 27.98 -4.11
N ASP A 486 4.90 27.36 -4.18
CA ASP A 486 5.90 27.67 -5.25
C ASP A 486 5.35 27.32 -6.63
N TYR A 487 4.66 26.19 -6.78
CA TYR A 487 4.06 25.78 -8.04
C TYR A 487 3.06 26.84 -8.53
N TYR A 488 2.08 27.19 -7.71
CA TYR A 488 1.05 28.15 -8.12
C TYR A 488 1.56 29.57 -8.29
N ALA A 489 2.56 29.99 -7.52
CA ALA A 489 3.16 31.31 -7.66
C ALA A 489 4.04 31.46 -8.90
N ASN A 490 4.80 30.43 -9.28
CA ASN A 490 5.91 30.58 -10.20
C ASN A 490 5.82 29.72 -11.47
N TYR A 491 5.03 28.61 -11.47
CA TYR A 491 5.05 27.62 -12.55
C TYR A 491 3.66 27.43 -13.21
N ALA A 492 2.59 27.37 -12.46
CA ALA A 492 1.27 27.04 -12.98
C ALA A 492 0.83 27.87 -14.17
N SER A 493 1.07 29.19 -14.14
CA SER A 493 0.66 30.12 -15.21
C SER A 493 1.59 30.16 -16.40
N SER A 494 2.87 29.79 -16.24
CA SER A 494 3.90 29.94 -17.27
C SER A 494 4.34 28.63 -17.89
N GLU A 495 4.30 27.56 -17.16
CA GLU A 495 4.81 26.25 -17.52
C GLU A 495 3.71 25.18 -17.48
N GLY A 496 2.78 25.27 -16.51
CA GLY A 496 1.78 24.25 -16.26
C GLY A 496 2.38 22.97 -15.68
N SER A 497 1.60 21.88 -15.76
CA SER A 497 2.03 20.55 -15.32
C SER A 497 1.80 19.50 -16.42
N ASN A 498 2.36 18.31 -16.24
CA ASN A 498 2.12 17.15 -17.11
C ASN A 498 0.65 16.70 -17.13
N ILE A 499 -0.13 17.12 -16.14
CA ILE A 499 -1.58 17.00 -16.15
C ILE A 499 -2.11 18.12 -17.04
N ASN A 500 -2.45 17.78 -18.26
CA ASN A 500 -3.14 18.71 -19.12
C ASN A 500 -4.53 18.92 -18.58
N GLY A 501 -4.82 20.13 -18.06
CA GLY A 501 -6.15 20.55 -17.66
C GLY A 501 -7.09 20.55 -18.86
N GLY A 502 -7.45 19.35 -19.31
CA GLY A 502 -8.53 19.20 -20.26
C GLY A 502 -9.78 19.74 -19.61
N THR A 503 -10.26 20.90 -20.09
CA THR A 503 -11.65 21.23 -19.86
C THR A 503 -12.44 20.04 -20.38
N LYS A 504 -13.06 19.27 -19.48
CA LYS A 504 -13.99 18.21 -19.88
C LYS A 504 -15.04 18.84 -20.78
N ASP A 505 -14.89 18.63 -22.09
CA ASP A 505 -16.04 18.78 -22.98
C ASP A 505 -16.79 17.42 -22.93
N PRO A 506 -17.98 17.36 -22.33
CA PRO A 506 -18.75 16.11 -22.21
C PRO A 506 -19.12 15.49 -23.56
N GLN A 507 -18.73 16.09 -24.66
CA GLN A 507 -19.10 15.67 -26.02
C GLN A 507 -17.93 15.30 -26.94
N SER A 508 -16.68 15.41 -26.52
CA SER A 508 -15.57 15.01 -27.37
C SER A 508 -15.14 13.55 -27.12
N LYS A 509 -15.80 12.61 -27.80
CA LYS A 509 -15.19 11.30 -28.03
C LYS A 509 -13.85 11.49 -28.78
N PRO A 510 -12.74 10.87 -28.35
CA PRO A 510 -11.51 10.93 -29.12
C PRO A 510 -11.73 10.46 -30.55
N PRO A 511 -11.15 11.09 -31.56
CA PRO A 511 -11.29 10.60 -32.93
C PRO A 511 -10.60 9.24 -33.07
N VAL A 512 -11.35 8.25 -33.51
CA VAL A 512 -10.83 6.91 -33.85
C VAL A 512 -9.81 7.05 -34.97
N THR A 513 -8.54 7.01 -34.65
CA THR A 513 -7.46 6.95 -35.65
C THR A 513 -7.25 5.48 -36.04
N THR A 514 -7.89 5.06 -37.12
CA THR A 514 -7.63 3.76 -37.72
C THR A 514 -6.25 3.75 -38.37
N THR A 515 -5.27 3.24 -37.67
CA THR A 515 -3.95 2.96 -38.24
C THR A 515 -3.95 1.51 -38.77
N THR A 516 -4.01 1.36 -40.09
CA THR A 516 -3.91 0.06 -40.77
C THR A 516 -2.46 -0.44 -40.67
N ALA A 517 -2.21 -1.36 -39.76
CA ALA A 517 -0.92 -2.02 -39.66
C ALA A 517 -0.80 -3.12 -40.74
N LYS A 518 0.26 -3.03 -41.51
CA LYS A 518 0.64 -3.96 -42.57
C LYS A 518 1.27 -5.20 -41.93
N THR A 519 0.57 -6.32 -41.96
CA THR A 519 1.03 -7.61 -41.43
C THR A 519 2.18 -8.16 -42.29
N THR A 520 3.34 -8.35 -41.67
CA THR A 520 4.41 -9.18 -42.28
C THR A 520 4.52 -10.46 -41.44
N THR A 521 4.07 -11.55 -41.98
CA THR A 521 4.12 -12.89 -41.36
C THR A 521 5.53 -13.46 -41.51
N THR A 522 6.23 -13.66 -40.40
CA THR A 522 7.46 -14.45 -40.37
C THR A 522 7.18 -15.74 -39.58
N THR A 523 7.18 -16.84 -40.26
CA THR A 523 7.00 -18.19 -39.71
C THR A 523 8.34 -18.64 -39.11
N THR A 524 8.39 -18.81 -37.80
CA THR A 524 9.55 -19.46 -37.15
C THR A 524 9.12 -20.86 -36.71
N THR A 525 9.77 -21.87 -37.26
CA THR A 525 9.59 -23.29 -36.95
C THR A 525 10.26 -23.59 -35.59
N VAL A 526 9.47 -24.03 -34.62
CA VAL A 526 9.99 -24.51 -33.33
C VAL A 526 10.40 -25.97 -33.50
N THR A 527 11.67 -26.25 -33.33
CA THR A 527 12.23 -27.60 -33.23
C THR A 527 12.29 -28.00 -31.76
N THR A 528 11.47 -28.97 -31.38
CA THR A 528 11.54 -29.62 -30.07
C THR A 528 12.80 -30.49 -29.99
N THR A 529 13.70 -30.16 -29.06
CA THR A 529 14.79 -31.07 -28.70
C THR A 529 14.51 -31.67 -27.33
N ALA A 530 14.62 -32.99 -27.26
CA ALA A 530 14.44 -33.80 -26.06
C ALA A 530 15.52 -33.54 -25.00
N ASP A 531 15.08 -33.68 -23.77
CA ASP A 531 15.79 -33.60 -22.50
C ASP A 531 17.06 -34.48 -22.45
N PRO A 532 18.22 -33.95 -22.04
CA PRO A 532 19.37 -34.78 -21.67
C PRO A 532 19.33 -35.10 -20.18
N THR A 533 19.42 -36.38 -19.87
CA THR A 533 19.63 -36.98 -18.56
C THR A 533 20.71 -36.24 -17.74
N VAL A 534 20.30 -35.84 -16.53
CA VAL A 534 21.12 -35.12 -15.55
C VAL A 534 22.28 -36.02 -15.06
N PRO A 535 23.55 -35.55 -15.06
CA PRO A 535 24.61 -36.17 -14.28
C PRO A 535 24.43 -35.81 -12.79
N ASP A 536 24.71 -36.76 -11.90
CA ASP A 536 24.77 -36.55 -10.45
C ASP A 536 25.64 -35.33 -10.13
N LYS A 537 25.00 -34.22 -9.79
CA LYS A 537 25.68 -33.05 -9.21
C LYS A 537 25.71 -33.19 -7.71
N GLU A 538 26.83 -32.79 -7.11
CA GLU A 538 26.99 -32.70 -5.67
C GLU A 538 25.90 -31.77 -5.08
N VAL A 539 25.27 -32.21 -3.99
CA VAL A 539 24.24 -31.40 -3.32
C VAL A 539 24.90 -30.24 -2.58
N VAL A 540 24.52 -29.03 -2.91
CA VAL A 540 24.97 -27.79 -2.23
C VAL A 540 23.80 -27.27 -1.40
N TYR A 541 23.70 -27.74 -0.17
CA TYR A 541 22.59 -27.39 0.70
C TYR A 541 22.43 -25.87 0.90
N GLY A 542 21.24 -25.35 0.62
CA GLY A 542 20.91 -23.94 0.69
C GLY A 542 21.01 -23.18 -0.63
N ASP A 543 21.63 -23.73 -1.68
CA ASP A 543 21.75 -23.14 -3.02
C ASP A 543 20.57 -23.60 -3.91
N ALA A 544 19.39 -23.08 -3.62
CA ALA A 544 18.14 -23.51 -4.28
C ALA A 544 18.01 -23.00 -5.72
N ASN A 545 18.60 -21.87 -6.05
CA ASN A 545 18.60 -21.32 -7.42
C ASN A 545 19.75 -21.87 -8.29
N CYS A 546 20.67 -22.66 -7.70
CA CYS A 546 21.83 -23.29 -8.36
C CYS A 546 22.83 -22.27 -8.96
N ASP A 547 23.02 -21.10 -8.34
CA ASP A 547 23.97 -20.08 -8.77
C ASP A 547 25.38 -20.29 -8.17
N GLY A 548 25.55 -21.24 -7.24
CA GLY A 548 26.78 -21.61 -6.58
C GLY A 548 27.03 -20.85 -5.27
N THR A 549 26.09 -20.06 -4.79
CA THR A 549 26.19 -19.31 -3.52
C THR A 549 24.91 -19.48 -2.71
N VAL A 550 25.03 -19.52 -1.38
CA VAL A 550 23.84 -19.51 -0.51
C VAL A 550 23.55 -18.06 -0.11
N ALA A 551 22.43 -17.53 -0.59
CA ALA A 551 22.01 -16.15 -0.42
C ALA A 551 20.50 -16.04 -0.11
N LEU A 552 19.98 -14.85 0.09
CA LEU A 552 18.54 -14.65 0.33
C LEU A 552 17.68 -15.05 -0.88
N SER A 553 18.23 -14.93 -2.09
CA SER A 553 17.60 -15.41 -3.34
C SER A 553 17.21 -16.88 -3.30
N ASP A 554 17.92 -17.72 -2.53
CA ASP A 554 17.60 -19.14 -2.40
C ASP A 554 16.40 -19.38 -1.49
N ALA A 555 16.29 -18.63 -0.40
CA ALA A 555 15.10 -18.66 0.44
C ALA A 555 13.88 -18.19 -0.34
N VAL A 556 14.03 -17.15 -1.16
CA VAL A 556 12.97 -16.66 -2.06
C VAL A 556 12.60 -17.70 -3.11
N CYS A 557 13.59 -18.36 -3.73
CA CYS A 557 13.35 -19.43 -4.71
C CYS A 557 12.54 -20.59 -4.10
N VAL A 558 12.85 -21.00 -2.86
CA VAL A 558 12.08 -22.03 -2.13
C VAL A 558 10.66 -21.56 -1.87
N MET A 559 10.49 -20.32 -1.37
CA MET A 559 9.16 -19.76 -1.09
C MET A 559 8.29 -19.63 -2.35
N GLN A 560 8.87 -19.19 -3.46
CA GLN A 560 8.18 -19.10 -4.74
C GLN A 560 7.72 -20.48 -5.24
N ALA A 561 8.60 -21.48 -5.15
CA ALA A 561 8.29 -22.84 -5.57
C ALA A 561 7.14 -23.47 -4.76
N ILE A 562 7.03 -23.12 -3.48
CA ILE A 562 5.96 -23.58 -2.59
C ILE A 562 4.67 -22.78 -2.81
N GLY A 563 4.78 -21.45 -2.89
CA GLY A 563 3.63 -20.55 -2.98
C GLY A 563 2.91 -20.60 -4.33
N ASN A 564 3.66 -20.85 -5.41
CA ASN A 564 3.09 -20.97 -6.76
C ASN A 564 3.79 -22.08 -7.56
N PRO A 565 3.50 -23.36 -7.26
CA PRO A 565 4.19 -24.49 -7.85
C PRO A 565 3.97 -24.65 -9.35
N ASP A 566 2.87 -24.15 -9.90
CA ASP A 566 2.58 -24.19 -11.34
C ASP A 566 3.46 -23.20 -12.13
N THR A 567 3.94 -22.16 -11.48
CA THR A 567 4.81 -21.15 -12.08
C THR A 567 6.27 -21.41 -11.73
N TYR A 568 6.61 -21.56 -10.45
CA TYR A 568 8.00 -21.62 -9.97
C TYR A 568 8.44 -22.99 -9.42
N GLY A 569 7.54 -23.97 -9.34
CA GLY A 569 7.90 -25.34 -8.98
C GLY A 569 8.76 -26.01 -10.06
N GLU A 570 9.25 -27.22 -9.81
CA GLU A 570 10.13 -27.97 -10.73
C GLU A 570 9.56 -28.11 -12.16
N ASN A 571 8.26 -28.21 -12.28
CA ASN A 571 7.56 -28.32 -13.56
C ASN A 571 6.87 -27.00 -13.95
N GLY A 572 7.20 -25.91 -13.25
CA GLY A 572 6.62 -24.59 -13.46
C GLY A 572 6.94 -23.99 -14.82
N THR A 573 6.17 -22.99 -15.21
CA THR A 573 6.25 -22.35 -16.53
C THR A 573 7.26 -21.23 -16.60
N ASP A 574 7.70 -20.66 -15.45
CA ASP A 574 8.64 -19.54 -15.40
C ASP A 574 10.09 -19.96 -15.72
N LYS A 575 10.85 -19.05 -16.32
CA LYS A 575 12.28 -19.26 -16.63
C LYS A 575 13.15 -19.36 -15.36
N ASN A 576 12.71 -18.75 -14.26
CA ASN A 576 13.39 -18.78 -12.96
C ASN A 576 12.81 -19.87 -12.03
N ARG A 577 12.01 -20.80 -12.57
CA ARG A 577 11.47 -21.91 -11.79
C ARG A 577 12.58 -22.69 -11.11
N ILE A 578 12.30 -23.25 -9.95
CA ILE A 578 13.25 -24.12 -9.28
C ILE A 578 13.55 -25.35 -10.14
N THR A 579 14.81 -25.73 -10.22
CA THR A 579 15.20 -26.95 -10.92
C THR A 579 15.09 -28.16 -9.98
N ALA A 580 15.05 -29.38 -10.54
CA ALA A 580 15.09 -30.60 -9.72
C ALA A 580 16.32 -30.62 -8.77
N GLN A 581 17.49 -30.14 -9.24
CA GLN A 581 18.68 -29.98 -8.39
C GLN A 581 18.46 -28.89 -7.33
N GLY A 582 17.85 -27.78 -7.69
CA GLY A 582 17.54 -26.69 -6.77
C GLY A 582 16.57 -27.10 -5.66
N ALA A 583 15.57 -27.92 -5.98
CA ALA A 583 14.67 -28.49 -4.99
C ALA A 583 15.39 -29.41 -3.98
N ILE A 584 16.36 -30.21 -4.46
CA ILE A 584 17.20 -31.03 -3.58
C ILE A 584 18.11 -30.15 -2.71
N ASN A 585 18.72 -29.13 -3.28
CA ASN A 585 19.59 -28.20 -2.57
C ASN A 585 18.83 -27.36 -1.53
N GLY A 586 17.59 -27.00 -1.85
CA GLY A 586 16.74 -26.18 -1.01
C GLY A 586 16.07 -26.94 0.15
N ASP A 587 15.96 -28.27 0.09
CA ASP A 587 15.39 -29.12 1.14
C ASP A 587 16.40 -29.32 2.28
N VAL A 588 16.44 -28.37 3.22
CA VAL A 588 17.52 -28.21 4.21
C VAL A 588 17.07 -28.38 5.67
N ASN A 589 15.77 -28.26 5.97
CA ASN A 589 15.27 -28.45 7.34
C ASN A 589 15.18 -29.95 7.71
N THR A 590 14.61 -30.75 6.81
CA THR A 590 14.54 -32.19 6.94
C THR A 590 14.75 -32.81 5.57
N PRO A 591 16.01 -32.97 5.13
CA PRO A 591 16.31 -33.41 3.77
C PRO A 591 15.61 -34.70 3.37
N GLY A 592 14.95 -34.68 2.22
CA GLY A 592 14.12 -35.77 1.69
C GLY A 592 12.64 -35.65 2.03
N SER A 593 12.22 -34.61 2.74
CA SER A 593 10.81 -34.34 3.03
C SER A 593 10.10 -33.51 1.94
N GLY A 594 10.88 -32.92 1.02
CA GLY A 594 10.41 -31.96 0.02
C GLY A 594 10.36 -30.53 0.59
N LEU A 595 10.28 -29.56 -0.32
CA LEU A 595 10.32 -28.13 0.04
C LEU A 595 9.16 -27.70 0.91
N THR A 596 9.48 -26.98 1.99
CA THR A 596 8.54 -26.41 2.95
C THR A 596 8.99 -25.00 3.37
N ASN A 597 8.11 -24.23 4.02
CA ASN A 597 8.47 -22.92 4.58
C ASN A 597 9.59 -23.02 5.64
N ALA A 598 9.74 -24.19 6.29
CA ALA A 598 10.82 -24.44 7.24
C ALA A 598 12.20 -24.44 6.57
N ASP A 599 12.29 -24.86 5.30
CA ASP A 599 13.53 -24.85 4.55
C ASP A 599 13.98 -23.43 4.22
N ALA A 600 13.06 -22.58 3.75
CA ALA A 600 13.33 -21.16 3.54
C ALA A 600 13.77 -20.48 4.84
N LEU A 601 13.11 -20.78 5.96
CA LEU A 601 13.48 -20.27 7.28
C LEU A 601 14.88 -20.76 7.71
N SER A 602 15.24 -22.02 7.45
CA SER A 602 16.55 -22.56 7.78
C SER A 602 17.67 -21.90 6.95
N ILE A 603 17.42 -21.60 5.66
CA ILE A 603 18.34 -20.81 4.84
C ILE A 603 18.52 -19.41 5.44
N GLN A 604 17.43 -18.73 5.81
CA GLN A 604 17.50 -17.41 6.44
C GLN A 604 18.26 -17.43 7.77
N LYS A 605 18.00 -18.41 8.65
CA LYS A 605 18.73 -18.58 9.91
C LYS A 605 20.24 -18.78 9.67
N TYR A 606 20.59 -19.53 8.64
CA TYR A 606 22.00 -19.74 8.25
C TYR A 606 22.66 -18.44 7.81
N LEU A 607 22.01 -17.64 6.98
CA LEU A 607 22.50 -16.34 6.52
C LEU A 607 22.65 -15.35 7.68
N LEU A 608 21.73 -15.37 8.63
CA LEU A 608 21.78 -14.56 9.86
C LEU A 608 22.76 -15.11 10.91
N LYS A 609 23.47 -16.23 10.63
CA LYS A 609 24.39 -16.91 11.55
C LYS A 609 23.73 -17.40 12.84
N LEU A 610 22.42 -17.61 12.84
CA LEU A 610 21.67 -18.22 13.94
C LEU A 610 21.89 -19.74 13.99
N ILE A 611 22.21 -20.35 12.85
CA ILE A 611 22.72 -21.73 12.74
C ILE A 611 24.03 -21.71 11.98
N SER A 612 24.90 -22.70 12.25
CA SER A 612 26.26 -22.69 11.72
C SER A 612 26.47 -23.52 10.44
N LYS A 613 25.44 -24.28 10.03
CA LYS A 613 25.52 -25.16 8.85
C LYS A 613 24.12 -25.45 8.30
N LEU A 614 24.07 -25.84 7.03
CA LEU A 614 22.95 -26.51 6.39
C LEU A 614 23.40 -27.92 5.97
N PRO A 615 22.51 -28.93 6.00
CA PRO A 615 21.12 -28.87 6.51
C PRO A 615 21.07 -28.75 8.03
N GLU A 616 19.92 -28.23 8.52
CA GLU A 616 19.61 -28.04 9.95
C GLU A 616 19.27 -29.36 10.65
#